data_f7308d0e5a5a2cf31fba4e828fdd2411
#
_entry.id   f7308d0e5a5a2cf31fba4e828fdd2411
#
_cell.length_a   1.000
_cell.length_b   1.000
_cell.length_c   1.000
_cell.angle_alpha   90.00
_cell.angle_beta   90.00
_cell.angle_gamma   90.00
#
_symmetry.space_group_name_H-M   'P 1'
#
loop_
_entity.id
_entity.type
_entity.pdbx_description
1 polymer ?
#
loop_
_entity_poly.entity_id
_entity_poly.type
_entity_poly.pdbx_seq_one_letter_code
_entity_poly.pdbx_strand_id
1 'polypeptide(L)'
;MRTFNIKTPDKKIVPALQDKIDNLTKPKGSLGRLEELAVQIGTIQQSLSPVLRTPQNIVFAADHGVVVEGVSFSAPEVTAQQIYNFLKGGGGINMFARQHHFILKVVDCGVNADFGDLPGLIHRKIRKSTDNYLYGPAMTPEEMERAIEIGAEMVQLAYQEGTNIISFGELGMANTSASSVWMYSVSYTHLTL
;
A
#
# COMPACT_ATOMS: atom_id res chain seq x y z
N MET A 1 -0.94 -12.47 17.79
CA MET A 1 -1.26 -11.38 16.81
C MET A 1 -0.98 -10.03 17.44
N ARG A 2 -0.22 -9.17 16.80
CA ARG A 2 0.08 -7.81 17.27
C ARG A 2 -1.19 -6.97 17.33
N THR A 3 -1.40 -6.25 18.42
CA THR A 3 -2.51 -5.29 18.57
C THR A 3 -1.98 -3.89 18.31
N PHE A 4 -2.77 -3.09 17.57
CA PHE A 4 -2.44 -1.70 17.25
C PHE A 4 -3.35 -0.77 18.03
N ASN A 5 -2.78 0.10 18.86
CA ASN A 5 -3.54 1.13 19.57
C ASN A 5 -3.66 2.37 18.68
N ILE A 6 -4.73 2.42 17.90
CA ILE A 6 -5.00 3.52 16.96
C ILE A 6 -5.94 4.52 17.65
N LYS A 7 -5.47 5.75 17.81
CA LYS A 7 -6.28 6.84 18.37
C LYS A 7 -7.11 7.51 17.29
N THR A 8 -8.40 7.67 17.53
CA THR A 8 -9.26 8.46 16.65
C THR A 8 -8.86 9.93 16.72
N PRO A 9 -8.72 10.64 15.58
CA PRO A 9 -8.46 12.08 15.57
C PRO A 9 -9.57 12.87 16.27
N ASP A 10 -9.21 13.94 17.00
CA ASP A 10 -10.18 14.81 17.66
C ASP A 10 -10.96 15.62 16.62
N LYS A 11 -12.28 15.45 16.61
CA LYS A 11 -13.19 16.13 15.68
C LYS A 11 -13.52 17.57 16.06
N LYS A 12 -13.08 18.06 17.22
CA LYS A 12 -13.33 19.44 17.66
C LYS A 12 -12.77 20.49 16.70
N ILE A 13 -11.73 20.15 15.93
CA ILE A 13 -11.14 21.03 14.92
C ILE A 13 -12.01 21.20 13.66
N VAL A 14 -12.95 20.28 13.40
CA VAL A 14 -13.73 20.24 12.14
C VAL A 14 -14.49 21.53 11.86
N PRO A 15 -15.20 22.16 12.82
CA PRO A 15 -15.88 23.42 12.55
C PRO A 15 -14.94 24.55 12.08
N ALA A 16 -13.75 24.63 12.67
CA ALA A 16 -12.76 25.64 12.28
C ALA A 16 -12.15 25.37 10.90
N LEU A 17 -11.96 24.09 10.54
CA LEU A 17 -11.54 23.69 9.20
C LEU A 17 -12.60 24.04 8.16
N GLN A 18 -13.86 23.75 8.45
CA GLN A 18 -14.97 24.06 7.53
C GLN A 18 -15.13 25.58 7.35
N ASP A 19 -15.07 26.34 8.44
CA ASP A 19 -15.11 27.81 8.38
C ASP A 19 -13.97 28.37 7.53
N LYS A 20 -12.75 27.87 7.70
CA LYS A 20 -11.60 28.29 6.88
C LYS A 20 -11.83 27.99 5.39
N ILE A 21 -12.34 26.81 5.05
CA ILE A 21 -12.61 26.41 3.66
C ILE A 21 -13.73 27.26 3.04
N ASP A 22 -14.80 27.52 3.80
CA ASP A 22 -15.94 28.28 3.35
C ASP A 22 -15.60 29.76 3.10
N ASN A 23 -14.60 30.30 3.80
CA ASN A 23 -14.12 31.66 3.66
C ASN A 23 -12.96 31.83 2.64
N LEU A 24 -12.57 30.79 1.93
CA LEU A 24 -11.66 30.93 0.78
C LEU A 24 -12.33 31.73 -0.36
N THR A 25 -11.51 32.39 -1.19
CA THR A 25 -11.98 33.19 -2.34
C THR A 25 -12.53 32.25 -3.44
N LYS A 26 -13.67 31.64 -3.17
CA LYS A 26 -14.41 30.72 -4.05
C LYS A 26 -15.87 30.60 -3.59
N PRO A 27 -16.81 30.19 -4.43
CA PRO A 27 -18.15 29.79 -3.97
C PRO A 27 -18.05 28.61 -3.00
N LYS A 28 -18.88 28.60 -1.97
CA LYS A 28 -18.95 27.48 -1.03
C LYS A 28 -19.26 26.18 -1.74
N GLY A 29 -18.53 25.12 -1.41
CA GLY A 29 -18.71 23.80 -1.98
C GLY A 29 -18.19 23.63 -3.42
N SER A 30 -17.62 24.66 -4.05
CA SER A 30 -17.24 24.63 -5.48
C SER A 30 -16.12 23.62 -5.81
N LEU A 31 -15.31 23.24 -4.83
CA LEU A 31 -14.25 22.22 -5.02
C LEU A 31 -14.70 20.80 -4.66
N GLY A 32 -15.94 20.64 -4.19
CA GLY A 32 -16.55 19.33 -3.95
C GLY A 32 -15.68 18.43 -3.08
N ARG A 33 -15.32 17.27 -3.60
CA ARG A 33 -14.54 16.25 -2.86
C ARG A 33 -13.19 16.75 -2.33
N LEU A 34 -12.57 17.73 -2.97
CA LEU A 34 -11.31 18.30 -2.48
C LEU A 34 -11.49 19.02 -1.13
N GLU A 35 -12.64 19.64 -0.89
CA GLU A 35 -12.95 20.28 0.40
C GLU A 35 -13.10 19.24 1.51
N GLU A 36 -13.79 18.14 1.22
CA GLU A 36 -13.93 17.02 2.15
C GLU A 36 -12.57 16.41 2.51
N LEU A 37 -11.70 16.19 1.51
CA LEU A 37 -10.34 15.70 1.73
C LEU A 37 -9.51 16.68 2.57
N ALA A 38 -9.63 18.00 2.33
CA ALA A 38 -8.95 19.02 3.12
C ALA A 38 -9.39 18.98 4.59
N VAL A 39 -10.70 18.86 4.86
CA VAL A 39 -11.21 18.68 6.23
C VAL A 39 -10.68 17.40 6.86
N GLN A 40 -10.69 16.30 6.11
CA GLN A 40 -10.21 15.00 6.62
C GLN A 40 -8.72 15.07 6.98
N ILE A 41 -7.87 15.59 6.10
CA ILE A 41 -6.43 15.71 6.32
C ILE A 41 -6.15 16.68 7.48
N GLY A 42 -6.83 17.84 7.52
CA GLY A 42 -6.72 18.79 8.61
C GLY A 42 -7.13 18.18 9.97
N THR A 43 -8.16 17.35 9.98
CA THR A 43 -8.60 16.61 11.17
C THR A 43 -7.56 15.58 11.62
N ILE A 44 -6.97 14.82 10.69
CA ILE A 44 -5.93 13.82 10.99
C ILE A 44 -4.69 14.52 11.55
N GLN A 45 -4.26 15.61 10.93
CA GLN A 45 -3.07 16.35 11.33
C GLN A 45 -3.31 17.33 12.48
N GLN A 46 -4.56 17.49 12.94
CA GLN A 46 -4.96 18.49 13.97
C GLN A 46 -4.43 19.88 13.62
N SER A 47 -4.60 20.30 12.35
CA SER A 47 -4.03 21.54 11.82
C SER A 47 -4.99 22.22 10.85
N LEU A 48 -5.13 23.55 10.99
CA LEU A 48 -5.83 24.38 10.00
C LEU A 48 -4.99 24.63 8.73
N SER A 49 -3.73 24.26 8.73
CA SER A 49 -2.80 24.37 7.58
C SER A 49 -2.03 23.06 7.43
N PRO A 50 -2.75 21.96 7.04
CA PRO A 50 -2.10 20.67 6.87
C PRO A 50 -1.08 20.73 5.74
N VAL A 51 -0.02 19.94 5.89
CA VAL A 51 1.06 19.81 4.90
C VAL A 51 1.35 18.35 4.63
N LEU A 52 1.68 18.03 3.37
CA LEU A 52 2.15 16.71 2.98
C LEU A 52 3.68 16.73 2.97
N ARG A 53 4.30 15.90 3.81
CA ARG A 53 5.75 15.81 3.94
C ARG A 53 6.26 14.46 3.52
N THR A 54 7.32 14.46 2.71
CA THR A 54 8.07 13.27 2.32
C THR A 54 7.14 12.11 1.92
N PRO A 55 6.23 12.32 0.94
CA PRO A 55 5.25 11.30 0.58
C PRO A 55 5.95 10.04 0.09
N GLN A 56 5.50 8.88 0.53
CA GLN A 56 6.07 7.60 0.14
C GLN A 56 5.01 6.67 -0.46
N ASN A 57 5.41 5.92 -1.48
CA ASN A 57 4.69 4.75 -1.95
C ASN A 57 5.53 3.50 -1.65
N ILE A 58 4.94 2.55 -0.95
CA ILE A 58 5.60 1.30 -0.54
C ILE A 58 4.95 0.15 -1.28
N VAL A 59 5.70 -0.49 -2.16
CA VAL A 59 5.26 -1.66 -2.94
C VAL A 59 5.79 -2.92 -2.30
N PHE A 60 4.87 -3.80 -1.90
CA PHE A 60 5.19 -5.12 -1.36
C PHE A 60 5.13 -6.14 -2.50
N ALA A 61 6.22 -6.87 -2.69
CA ALA A 61 6.34 -7.85 -3.76
C ALA A 61 6.39 -9.28 -3.22
N ALA A 62 5.56 -10.14 -3.79
CA ALA A 62 5.54 -11.58 -3.47
C ALA A 62 4.92 -12.37 -4.62
N ASP A 63 5.28 -13.62 -4.75
CA ASP A 63 4.63 -14.56 -5.66
C ASP A 63 3.53 -15.36 -4.95
N HIS A 64 2.59 -15.86 -5.75
CA HIS A 64 1.40 -16.55 -5.27
C HIS A 64 1.29 -17.95 -5.88
N GLY A 65 1.18 -18.98 -5.02
CA GLY A 65 1.08 -20.37 -5.46
C GLY A 65 -0.12 -20.66 -6.36
N VAL A 66 -1.20 -19.87 -6.25
CA VAL A 66 -2.38 -20.00 -7.10
C VAL A 66 -2.14 -19.68 -8.59
N VAL A 67 -0.99 -19.07 -8.93
CA VAL A 67 -0.65 -18.73 -10.33
C VAL A 67 -0.68 -19.94 -11.26
N VAL A 68 -0.40 -21.14 -10.74
CA VAL A 68 -0.41 -22.38 -11.51
C VAL A 68 -1.81 -22.78 -12.03
N GLU A 69 -2.86 -22.19 -11.46
CA GLU A 69 -4.25 -22.41 -11.89
C GLU A 69 -4.65 -21.56 -13.12
N GLY A 70 -3.69 -20.85 -13.71
CA GLY A 70 -3.96 -20.05 -14.90
C GLY A 70 -4.76 -18.77 -14.66
N VAL A 71 -4.81 -18.28 -13.42
CA VAL A 71 -5.53 -17.06 -13.03
C VAL A 71 -4.79 -15.76 -13.40
N SER A 72 -3.65 -15.87 -14.05
CA SER A 72 -2.85 -14.74 -14.54
C SER A 72 -2.40 -14.97 -15.97
N PHE A 73 -2.48 -13.94 -16.82
CA PHE A 73 -1.93 -13.98 -18.18
C PHE A 73 -0.39 -13.92 -18.20
N SER A 74 0.21 -13.40 -17.14
CA SER A 74 1.65 -13.25 -17.04
C SER A 74 2.25 -14.42 -16.28
N ALA A 75 3.42 -14.87 -16.75
CA ALA A 75 4.19 -15.92 -16.08
C ALA A 75 4.75 -15.41 -14.73
N PRO A 76 4.97 -16.29 -13.73
CA PRO A 76 5.45 -15.91 -12.40
C PRO A 76 6.77 -15.12 -12.42
N GLU A 77 7.66 -15.44 -13.36
CA GLU A 77 8.97 -14.79 -13.49
C GLU A 77 8.87 -13.28 -13.75
N VAL A 78 7.72 -12.81 -14.25
CA VAL A 78 7.46 -11.38 -14.49
C VAL A 78 7.50 -10.59 -13.18
N THR A 79 7.15 -11.18 -12.05
CA THR A 79 7.28 -10.51 -10.73
C THR A 79 8.71 -10.06 -10.49
N ALA A 80 9.69 -10.95 -10.64
CA ALA A 80 11.11 -10.62 -10.46
C ALA A 80 11.59 -9.59 -11.50
N GLN A 81 11.18 -9.74 -12.75
CA GLN A 81 11.53 -8.78 -13.83
C GLN A 81 11.00 -7.37 -13.51
N GLN A 82 9.80 -7.27 -12.96
CA GLN A 82 9.22 -5.98 -12.57
C GLN A 82 9.93 -5.34 -11.38
N ILE A 83 10.48 -6.11 -10.44
CA ILE A 83 11.35 -5.55 -9.38
C ILE A 83 12.54 -4.82 -10.01
N TYR A 84 13.27 -5.47 -10.92
CA TYR A 84 14.39 -4.83 -11.63
C TYR A 84 13.94 -3.58 -12.40
N ASN A 85 12.78 -3.64 -13.05
CA ASN A 85 12.20 -2.52 -13.79
C ASN A 85 11.87 -1.35 -12.85
N PHE A 86 11.26 -1.60 -11.69
CA PHE A 86 10.93 -0.57 -10.70
C PHE A 86 12.17 0.08 -10.11
N LEU A 87 13.18 -0.70 -9.78
CA LEU A 87 14.44 -0.19 -9.23
C LEU A 87 15.21 0.67 -10.27
N LYS A 88 15.07 0.35 -11.56
CA LYS A 88 15.61 1.16 -12.67
C LYS A 88 14.74 2.36 -13.05
N GLY A 89 13.56 2.52 -12.43
CA GLY A 89 12.68 3.65 -12.69
C GLY A 89 11.77 3.50 -13.91
N GLY A 90 11.59 2.29 -14.46
CA GLY A 90 10.89 2.03 -15.72
C GLY A 90 9.39 1.74 -15.59
N GLY A 91 8.89 1.46 -14.42
CA GLY A 91 7.46 1.18 -14.22
C GLY A 91 6.56 2.41 -14.29
N GLY A 92 5.28 2.21 -14.60
CA GLY A 92 4.27 3.30 -14.56
C GLY A 92 4.21 3.99 -13.21
N ILE A 93 4.33 3.23 -12.11
CA ILE A 93 4.40 3.76 -10.75
C ILE A 93 5.59 4.70 -10.55
N ASN A 94 6.74 4.41 -11.17
CA ASN A 94 7.92 5.28 -11.10
C ASN A 94 7.66 6.63 -11.76
N MET A 95 6.94 6.65 -12.89
CA MET A 95 6.58 7.86 -13.59
C MET A 95 5.70 8.75 -12.71
N PHE A 96 4.62 8.21 -12.14
CA PHE A 96 3.73 8.95 -11.26
C PHE A 96 4.42 9.37 -9.97
N ALA A 97 5.24 8.51 -9.37
CA ALA A 97 6.01 8.84 -8.18
C ALA A 97 6.95 10.03 -8.43
N ARG A 98 7.68 10.04 -9.53
CA ARG A 98 8.54 11.17 -9.92
C ARG A 98 7.73 12.46 -10.15
N GLN A 99 6.60 12.37 -10.85
CA GLN A 99 5.76 13.53 -11.17
C GLN A 99 5.20 14.19 -9.91
N HIS A 100 4.89 13.41 -8.89
CA HIS A 100 4.27 13.87 -7.64
C HIS A 100 5.24 13.90 -6.46
N HIS A 101 6.54 13.74 -6.71
CA HIS A 101 7.60 13.76 -5.69
C HIS A 101 7.41 12.72 -4.57
N PHE A 102 6.86 11.55 -4.91
CA PHE A 102 6.79 10.40 -4.01
C PHE A 102 8.11 9.64 -4.03
N ILE A 103 8.56 9.22 -2.85
CA ILE A 103 9.62 8.23 -2.73
C ILE A 103 9.02 6.86 -2.95
N LEU A 104 9.51 6.12 -3.92
CA LEU A 104 9.10 4.74 -4.16
C LEU A 104 10.02 3.79 -3.40
N LYS A 105 9.45 2.92 -2.57
CA LYS A 105 10.14 1.80 -1.91
C LYS A 105 9.59 0.48 -2.41
N VAL A 106 10.48 -0.46 -2.71
CA VAL A 106 10.12 -1.81 -3.14
C VAL A 106 10.61 -2.79 -2.08
N VAL A 107 9.68 -3.61 -1.57
CA VAL A 107 9.93 -4.56 -0.48
C VAL A 107 9.70 -5.97 -0.99
N ASP A 108 10.72 -6.81 -0.98
CA ASP A 108 10.57 -8.23 -1.28
C ASP A 108 10.08 -8.96 -0.03
N CYS A 109 8.83 -9.40 -0.05
CA CYS A 109 8.20 -10.18 1.01
C CYS A 109 8.10 -11.67 0.70
N GLY A 110 8.29 -12.06 -0.56
CA GLY A 110 8.11 -13.47 -0.93
C GLY A 110 8.22 -13.77 -2.41
N VAL A 111 9.02 -13.04 -3.16
CA VAL A 111 9.23 -13.32 -4.58
C VAL A 111 10.04 -14.60 -4.75
N ASN A 112 9.64 -15.44 -5.69
CA ASN A 112 10.30 -16.72 -5.99
C ASN A 112 11.58 -16.53 -6.84
N ALA A 113 12.43 -15.62 -6.40
CA ALA A 113 13.75 -15.35 -6.99
C ALA A 113 14.74 -14.97 -5.90
N ASP A 114 16.01 -15.12 -6.18
CA ASP A 114 17.11 -14.67 -5.32
C ASP A 114 17.72 -13.41 -5.93
N PHE A 115 17.68 -12.32 -5.18
CA PHE A 115 18.15 -11.01 -5.66
C PHE A 115 19.56 -10.67 -5.19
N GLY A 116 20.15 -11.48 -4.30
CA GLY A 116 21.43 -11.15 -3.68
C GLY A 116 21.35 -9.78 -2.97
N ASP A 117 22.43 -9.03 -3.02
CA ASP A 117 22.49 -7.65 -2.50
C ASP A 117 22.10 -6.66 -3.61
N LEU A 118 20.82 -6.64 -3.96
CA LEU A 118 20.30 -5.76 -5.00
C LEU A 118 20.03 -4.35 -4.43
N PRO A 119 20.79 -3.32 -4.85
CA PRO A 119 20.63 -1.97 -4.33
C PRO A 119 19.23 -1.41 -4.55
N GLY A 120 18.65 -0.83 -3.52
CA GLY A 120 17.31 -0.23 -3.55
C GLY A 120 16.18 -1.19 -3.26
N LEU A 121 16.42 -2.51 -3.21
CA LEU A 121 15.45 -3.49 -2.77
C LEU A 121 15.50 -3.64 -1.25
N ILE A 122 14.35 -3.58 -0.60
CA ILE A 122 14.24 -3.85 0.84
C ILE A 122 13.93 -5.33 1.03
N HIS A 123 14.90 -6.06 1.57
CA HIS A 123 14.80 -7.50 1.79
C HIS A 123 14.01 -7.81 3.06
N ARG A 124 12.81 -8.33 2.91
CA ARG A 124 11.91 -8.77 4.01
C ARG A 124 11.25 -10.10 3.68
N LYS A 125 11.91 -10.91 2.82
CA LYS A 125 11.37 -12.20 2.38
C LYS A 125 11.07 -13.12 3.55
N ILE A 126 9.81 -13.58 3.62
CA ILE A 126 9.36 -14.57 4.58
C ILE A 126 9.72 -15.96 4.07
N ARG A 127 9.29 -16.25 2.84
CA ARG A 127 9.67 -17.43 2.04
C ARG A 127 9.47 -17.14 0.56
N LYS A 128 9.85 -18.05 -0.31
CA LYS A 128 9.59 -17.97 -1.76
C LYS A 128 8.16 -18.42 -2.05
N SER A 129 7.32 -17.52 -2.57
CA SER A 129 5.91 -17.72 -2.89
C SER A 129 5.03 -18.13 -1.70
N THR A 130 3.72 -17.98 -1.84
CA THR A 130 2.73 -18.62 -0.96
C THR A 130 2.44 -20.04 -1.46
N ASP A 131 1.72 -20.83 -0.65
CA ASP A 131 1.07 -22.04 -1.14
C ASP A 131 -0.15 -21.69 -2.00
N ASN A 132 -0.65 -22.69 -2.72
CA ASN A 132 -1.86 -22.53 -3.50
C ASN A 132 -3.10 -22.68 -2.59
N TYR A 133 -3.80 -21.60 -2.36
CA TYR A 133 -4.96 -21.56 -1.46
C TYR A 133 -6.16 -22.39 -1.97
N LEU A 134 -6.12 -22.89 -3.20
CA LEU A 134 -7.13 -23.81 -3.71
C LEU A 134 -7.11 -25.15 -2.97
N TYR A 135 -5.94 -25.57 -2.46
CA TYR A 135 -5.75 -26.87 -1.84
C TYR A 135 -5.52 -26.78 -0.32
N GLY A 136 -5.33 -25.61 0.23
CA GLY A 136 -5.10 -25.39 1.66
C GLY A 136 -4.71 -23.95 2.00
N PRO A 137 -4.36 -23.66 3.25
CA PRO A 137 -3.92 -22.32 3.64
C PRO A 137 -2.72 -21.84 2.82
N ALA A 138 -2.75 -20.60 2.36
CA ALA A 138 -1.67 -20.02 1.56
C ALA A 138 -0.37 -19.81 2.35
N MET A 139 -0.48 -19.70 3.68
CA MET A 139 0.65 -19.48 4.60
C MET A 139 0.29 -19.97 6.00
N THR A 140 1.31 -20.18 6.83
CA THR A 140 1.09 -20.50 8.24
C THR A 140 0.67 -19.27 9.06
N PRO A 141 0.11 -19.45 10.27
CA PRO A 141 -0.18 -18.32 11.17
C PRO A 141 1.06 -17.47 11.46
N GLU A 142 2.22 -18.09 11.64
CA GLU A 142 3.50 -17.40 11.91
C GLU A 142 3.95 -16.56 10.72
N GLU A 143 3.83 -17.09 9.50
CA GLU A 143 4.12 -16.36 8.26
C GLU A 143 3.18 -15.16 8.08
N MET A 144 1.89 -15.33 8.37
CA MET A 144 0.90 -14.25 8.37
C MET A 144 1.26 -13.17 9.40
N GLU A 145 1.57 -13.54 10.63
CA GLU A 145 1.99 -12.58 11.66
C GLU A 145 3.26 -11.83 11.24
N ARG A 146 4.23 -12.54 10.67
CA ARG A 146 5.45 -11.91 10.15
C ARG A 146 5.16 -10.92 9.01
N ALA A 147 4.23 -11.24 8.11
CA ALA A 147 3.82 -10.32 7.04
C ALA A 147 3.20 -9.02 7.61
N ILE A 148 2.35 -9.13 8.64
CA ILE A 148 1.76 -7.97 9.32
C ILE A 148 2.85 -7.13 9.99
N GLU A 149 3.84 -7.77 10.65
CA GLU A 149 4.95 -7.07 11.27
C GLU A 149 5.82 -6.32 10.27
N ILE A 150 6.10 -6.91 9.11
CA ILE A 150 6.84 -6.25 8.02
C ILE A 150 6.10 -4.96 7.59
N GLY A 151 4.78 -5.03 7.42
CA GLY A 151 3.99 -3.84 7.14
C GLY A 151 4.16 -2.74 8.19
N ALA A 152 4.10 -3.12 9.48
CA ALA A 152 4.29 -2.19 10.58
C ALA A 152 5.73 -1.62 10.65
N GLU A 153 6.75 -2.43 10.39
CA GLU A 153 8.15 -1.99 10.29
C GLU A 153 8.31 -0.93 9.19
N MET A 154 7.70 -1.15 8.02
CA MET A 154 7.80 -0.21 6.89
C MET A 154 7.12 1.13 7.18
N VAL A 155 5.97 1.12 7.86
CA VAL A 155 5.30 2.34 8.33
C VAL A 155 6.16 3.07 9.35
N GLN A 156 6.76 2.35 10.30
CA GLN A 156 7.64 2.93 11.31
C GLN A 156 8.89 3.58 10.69
N LEU A 157 9.49 2.92 9.70
CA LEU A 157 10.63 3.48 8.96
C LEU A 157 10.24 4.77 8.22
N ALA A 158 9.10 4.76 7.51
CA ALA A 158 8.61 5.95 6.83
C ALA A 158 8.36 7.11 7.81
N TYR A 159 7.77 6.83 8.97
CA TYR A 159 7.57 7.83 10.02
C TYR A 159 8.89 8.42 10.52
N GLN A 160 9.92 7.59 10.76
CA GLN A 160 11.25 8.04 11.17
C GLN A 160 11.94 8.92 10.12
N GLU A 161 11.63 8.71 8.84
CA GLU A 161 12.10 9.52 7.71
C GLU A 161 11.30 10.84 7.54
N GLY A 162 10.36 11.13 8.44
CA GLY A 162 9.56 12.36 8.43
C GLY A 162 8.33 12.31 7.52
N THR A 163 7.98 11.13 7.01
CA THR A 163 6.79 10.92 6.18
C THR A 163 5.51 11.05 7.00
N ASN A 164 4.54 11.77 6.47
CA ASN A 164 3.21 11.87 7.05
C ASN A 164 2.08 11.46 6.09
N ILE A 165 2.42 10.96 4.92
CA ILE A 165 1.49 10.38 3.95
C ILE A 165 2.15 9.19 3.27
N ILE A 166 1.46 8.06 3.29
CA ILE A 166 1.92 6.81 2.69
C ILE A 166 0.80 6.28 1.79
N SER A 167 1.18 5.79 0.62
CA SER A 167 0.36 4.90 -0.19
C SER A 167 1.00 3.53 -0.26
N PHE A 168 0.17 2.51 -0.41
CA PHE A 168 0.62 1.14 -0.54
C PHE A 168 0.34 0.62 -1.94
N GLY A 169 1.27 -0.18 -2.45
CA GLY A 169 1.12 -0.93 -3.67
C GLY A 169 1.50 -2.39 -3.46
N GLU A 170 1.15 -3.20 -4.42
CA GLU A 170 1.51 -4.61 -4.44
C GLU A 170 2.10 -4.98 -5.80
N LEU A 171 2.90 -6.03 -5.81
CA LEU A 171 3.47 -6.61 -7.01
C LEU A 171 3.55 -8.13 -6.86
N GLY A 172 2.81 -8.84 -7.68
CA GLY A 172 2.84 -10.30 -7.72
C GLY A 172 1.91 -10.82 -8.79
N MET A 173 2.38 -11.75 -9.61
CA MET A 173 1.50 -12.38 -10.58
C MET A 173 0.45 -13.20 -9.84
N ALA A 174 -0.83 -13.07 -10.24
CA ALA A 174 -2.01 -13.62 -9.57
C ALA A 174 -2.40 -12.96 -8.22
N ASN A 175 -1.77 -11.86 -7.79
CA ASN A 175 -2.16 -11.16 -6.56
C ASN A 175 -3.61 -10.66 -6.59
N THR A 176 -4.10 -10.24 -7.75
CA THR A 176 -5.49 -9.79 -7.91
C THR A 176 -6.50 -10.88 -7.51
N SER A 177 -6.18 -12.16 -7.73
CA SER A 177 -7.01 -13.28 -7.29
C SER A 177 -7.12 -13.35 -5.77
N ALA A 178 -6.00 -13.21 -5.05
CA ALA A 178 -5.98 -13.17 -3.58
C ALA A 178 -6.77 -11.97 -3.03
N SER A 179 -6.60 -10.79 -3.63
CA SER A 179 -7.36 -9.58 -3.26
C SER A 179 -8.87 -9.74 -3.50
N SER A 180 -9.25 -10.41 -4.58
CA SER A 180 -10.66 -10.71 -4.90
C SER A 180 -11.28 -11.66 -3.89
N VAL A 181 -10.56 -12.70 -3.45
CA VAL A 181 -11.01 -13.61 -2.38
C VAL A 181 -11.21 -12.86 -1.07
N TRP A 182 -10.32 -11.95 -0.72
CA TRP A 182 -10.48 -11.10 0.46
C TRP A 182 -11.71 -10.21 0.36
N MET A 183 -11.89 -9.54 -0.77
CA MET A 183 -13.05 -8.67 -0.99
C MET A 183 -14.36 -9.47 -0.88
N TYR A 184 -14.42 -10.65 -1.48
CA TYR A 184 -15.56 -11.58 -1.37
C TYR A 184 -15.84 -11.93 0.10
N SER A 185 -14.80 -12.31 0.86
CA SER A 185 -14.94 -12.77 2.25
C SER A 185 -15.41 -11.67 3.22
N VAL A 186 -15.02 -10.40 2.99
CA VAL A 186 -15.34 -9.29 3.92
C VAL A 186 -16.54 -8.46 3.51
N SER A 187 -16.89 -8.43 2.22
CA SER A 187 -17.99 -7.61 1.71
C SER A 187 -19.27 -8.38 1.45
N TYR A 188 -19.24 -9.71 1.55
CA TYR A 188 -20.34 -10.61 1.13
C TYR A 188 -20.81 -10.36 -0.30
N THR A 189 -19.99 -9.74 -1.12
CA THR A 189 -20.31 -9.43 -2.52
C THR A 189 -20.09 -10.69 -3.36
N HIS A 190 -21.13 -11.15 -4.03
CA HIS A 190 -20.99 -12.22 -5.03
C HIS A 190 -20.31 -11.64 -6.27
N LEU A 191 -19.06 -12.04 -6.50
CA LEU A 191 -18.39 -11.76 -7.76
C LEU A 191 -19.05 -12.65 -8.82
N THR A 192 -19.94 -12.09 -9.61
CA THR A 192 -20.37 -12.70 -10.87
C THR A 192 -19.23 -12.51 -11.86
N LEU A 193 -18.55 -13.59 -12.18
CA LEU A 193 -17.57 -13.66 -13.27
C LEU A 193 -18.31 -13.66 -14.61
#